data_7e5736025bc40a6f9069a645308f555e
#
_entry.id   7e5736025bc40a6f9069a645308f555e
#
_cell.length_a   1.000
_cell.length_b   1.000
_cell.length_c   1.000
_cell.angle_alpha   90.00
_cell.angle_beta   90.00
_cell.angle_gamma   90.00
#
_symmetry.space_group_name_H-M   'P 1'
#
loop_
_entity.id
_entity.type
_entity.pdbx_description
1 polymer ?
#
loop_
_entity_poly.entity_id
_entity_poly.type
_entity_poly.pdbx_seq_one_letter_code
_entity_poly.pdbx_strand_id
1 'polypeptide(L)'
;MIEVKKIKNFEKGELEELTSATINAIQEGIGFGWIKKPAKNKIIEYWKGVILVPNRWLFVGKYKGIISGSIQVVTFSSTNEAAIFRVFIDTHFVATWARGYGLAKLLLEAAQNECKKKNYTHVILDVRETQQ
;
A
#
# COMPACT_ATOMS: atom_id res chain seq x y z
N MET A 1 5.81 16.25 9.56
CA MET A 1 4.69 16.46 8.63
C MET A 1 4.41 15.18 7.86
N ILE A 2 3.19 14.69 7.95
CA ILE A 2 2.79 13.47 7.23
C ILE A 2 1.63 13.80 6.30
N GLU A 3 1.57 13.06 5.18
CA GLU A 3 0.47 13.21 4.25
C GLU A 3 0.31 11.93 3.45
N VAL A 4 -0.84 11.76 2.81
CA VAL A 4 -1.14 10.58 2.00
C VAL A 4 -1.51 11.05 0.61
N LYS A 5 -1.03 10.31 -0.39
CA LYS A 5 -1.27 10.62 -1.79
C LYS A 5 -1.70 9.35 -2.52
N LYS A 6 -2.75 9.45 -3.33
CA LYS A 6 -3.15 8.33 -4.19
C LYS A 6 -2.29 8.37 -5.45
N ILE A 7 -1.71 7.24 -5.81
CA ILE A 7 -0.79 7.15 -6.94
C ILE A 7 -1.47 6.51 -8.14
N LYS A 8 -1.51 7.25 -9.23
CA LYS A 8 -1.91 6.69 -10.53
C LYS A 8 -0.70 6.59 -11.43
N ASN A 9 0.23 7.50 -11.30
CA ASN A 9 1.50 7.49 -12.01
C ASN A 9 2.56 8.00 -11.05
N PHE A 10 3.75 7.42 -11.12
CA PHE A 10 4.85 7.88 -10.27
C PHE A 10 5.47 9.14 -10.86
N GLU A 11 5.59 10.16 -10.05
CA GLU A 11 6.32 11.36 -10.42
C GLU A 11 7.79 11.15 -10.12
N LYS A 12 8.62 12.09 -10.56
CA LYS A 12 10.06 11.96 -10.42
C LYS A 12 10.47 11.63 -8.99
N GLY A 13 11.20 10.55 -8.82
CA GLY A 13 11.74 10.15 -7.53
C GLY A 13 10.79 9.31 -6.68
N GLU A 14 9.51 9.29 -6.99
CA GLU A 14 8.55 8.59 -6.13
C GLU A 14 8.74 7.09 -6.14
N LEU A 15 8.99 6.50 -7.29
CA LEU A 15 9.18 5.05 -7.37
C LEU A 15 10.40 4.63 -6.59
N GLU A 16 11.47 5.40 -6.66
CA GLU A 16 12.68 5.10 -5.92
C GLU A 16 12.47 5.24 -4.42
N GLU A 17 11.74 6.26 -4.00
CA GLU A 17 11.43 6.44 -2.59
C GLU A 17 10.61 5.28 -2.07
N LEU A 18 9.58 4.88 -2.81
CA LEU A 18 8.73 3.76 -2.41
C LEU A 18 9.53 2.47 -2.34
N THR A 19 10.43 2.27 -3.30
CA THR A 19 11.29 1.09 -3.32
C THR A 19 12.17 1.04 -2.07
N SER A 20 12.76 2.18 -1.69
CA SER A 20 13.60 2.23 -0.50
C SER A 20 12.80 1.94 0.77
N ALA A 21 11.60 2.48 0.87
CA ALA A 21 10.73 2.22 2.01
C ALA A 21 10.35 0.74 2.07
N THR A 22 10.11 0.13 0.92
CA THR A 22 9.76 -1.28 0.85
C THR A 22 10.93 -2.14 1.33
N ILE A 23 12.14 -1.84 0.88
CA ILE A 23 13.33 -2.58 1.30
C ILE A 23 13.49 -2.49 2.82
N ASN A 24 13.30 -1.30 3.37
CA ASN A 24 13.39 -1.12 4.82
C ASN A 24 12.36 -2.00 5.54
N ALA A 25 11.13 -2.02 5.05
CA ALA A 25 10.09 -2.81 5.69
C ALA A 25 10.41 -4.30 5.63
N ILE A 26 10.90 -4.78 4.49
CA ILE A 26 11.26 -6.18 4.35
C ILE A 26 12.39 -6.55 5.31
N GLN A 27 13.38 -5.67 5.45
CA GLN A 27 14.49 -5.91 6.36
C GLN A 27 14.03 -5.97 7.81
N GLU A 28 12.92 -5.28 8.12
CA GLU A 28 12.37 -5.29 9.47
C GLU A 28 11.39 -6.43 9.69
N GLY A 29 11.31 -7.37 8.76
CA GLY A 29 10.50 -8.55 8.95
C GLY A 29 9.07 -8.45 8.47
N ILE A 30 8.69 -7.35 7.85
CA ILE A 30 7.35 -7.21 7.30
C ILE A 30 7.30 -7.93 5.96
N GLY A 31 6.45 -8.95 5.87
CA GLY A 31 6.33 -9.72 4.64
C GLY A 31 5.37 -9.11 3.67
N PHE A 32 5.66 -9.27 2.42
CA PHE A 32 4.77 -8.86 1.34
C PHE A 32 4.31 -10.11 0.59
N GLY A 33 4.36 -11.26 1.24
CA GLY A 33 4.14 -12.53 0.58
C GLY A 33 5.41 -13.09 -0.03
N TRP A 34 6.54 -12.45 0.20
CA TRP A 34 7.81 -12.94 -0.32
C TRP A 34 8.51 -13.76 0.75
N ILE A 35 9.06 -14.92 0.33
CA ILE A 35 9.75 -15.82 1.25
C ILE A 35 11.08 -15.25 1.68
N LYS A 36 11.76 -14.55 0.78
CA LYS A 36 13.02 -13.91 1.10
C LYS A 36 13.10 -12.59 0.35
N LYS A 37 14.04 -11.74 0.78
CA LYS A 37 14.20 -10.42 0.19
C LYS A 37 14.48 -10.54 -1.30
N PRO A 38 13.66 -9.95 -2.15
CA PRO A 38 13.92 -9.97 -3.59
C PRO A 38 14.96 -8.93 -3.96
N ALA A 39 15.50 -9.04 -5.17
CA ALA A 39 16.42 -8.04 -5.68
C ALA A 39 15.69 -6.70 -5.87
N LYS A 40 16.45 -5.62 -5.79
CA LYS A 40 15.86 -4.28 -5.88
C LYS A 40 15.06 -4.10 -7.17
N ASN A 41 15.57 -4.61 -8.30
CA ASN A 41 14.86 -4.44 -9.56
C ASN A 41 13.54 -5.20 -9.59
N LYS A 42 13.42 -6.29 -8.83
CA LYS A 42 12.16 -7.00 -8.74
C LYS A 42 11.14 -6.17 -7.95
N ILE A 43 11.58 -5.47 -6.93
CA ILE A 43 10.70 -4.61 -6.15
C ILE A 43 10.20 -3.46 -7.03
N ILE A 44 11.10 -2.87 -7.83
CA ILE A 44 10.72 -1.81 -8.75
C ILE A 44 9.67 -2.30 -9.74
N GLU A 45 9.89 -3.48 -10.33
CA GLU A 45 8.93 -4.04 -11.27
C GLU A 45 7.59 -4.33 -10.61
N TYR A 46 7.61 -4.78 -9.36
CA TYR A 46 6.38 -5.01 -8.63
C TYR A 46 5.54 -3.73 -8.54
N TRP A 47 6.16 -2.62 -8.10
CA TRP A 47 5.42 -1.38 -7.94
C TRP A 47 4.96 -0.79 -9.28
N LYS A 48 5.78 -0.95 -10.32
CA LYS A 48 5.37 -0.52 -11.64
C LYS A 48 4.14 -1.30 -12.11
N GLY A 49 4.09 -2.58 -11.79
CA GLY A 49 2.93 -3.40 -12.14
C GLY A 49 1.69 -3.04 -11.37
N VAL A 50 1.83 -2.65 -10.10
CA VAL A 50 0.69 -2.33 -9.25
C VAL A 50 -0.15 -1.21 -9.86
N ILE A 51 0.48 -0.15 -10.35
CA ILE A 51 -0.28 0.99 -10.86
C ILE A 51 -0.93 0.72 -12.22
N LEU A 52 -0.59 -0.42 -12.84
CA LEU A 52 -1.20 -0.80 -14.12
C LEU A 52 -2.43 -1.68 -13.94
N VAL A 53 -2.66 -2.18 -12.72
CA VAL A 53 -3.77 -3.09 -12.46
C VAL A 53 -5.01 -2.29 -12.08
N PRO A 54 -6.08 -2.38 -12.87
CA PRO A 54 -7.24 -1.51 -12.63
C PRO A 54 -7.99 -1.78 -11.34
N ASN A 55 -7.88 -2.97 -10.78
CA ASN A 55 -8.59 -3.27 -9.54
C ASN A 55 -7.72 -3.08 -8.30
N ARG A 56 -6.62 -2.33 -8.40
CA ARG A 56 -5.80 -1.98 -7.26
C ARG A 56 -5.66 -0.47 -7.19
N TRP A 57 -5.83 0.08 -5.99
CA TRP A 57 -5.62 1.50 -5.76
C TRP A 57 -4.45 1.62 -4.80
N LEU A 58 -3.43 2.38 -5.18
CA LEU A 58 -2.25 2.56 -4.37
C LEU A 58 -2.26 3.93 -3.70
N PHE A 59 -2.11 3.93 -2.37
CA PHE A 59 -1.89 5.16 -1.61
C PHE A 59 -0.51 5.07 -1.00
N VAL A 60 0.22 6.16 -1.04
CA VAL A 60 1.53 6.23 -0.38
C VAL A 60 1.47 7.25 0.72
N GLY A 61 2.21 6.98 1.79
CA GLY A 61 2.33 7.91 2.89
C GLY A 61 3.67 8.61 2.80
N LYS A 62 3.66 9.93 2.99
CA LYS A 62 4.89 10.71 2.95
C LYS A 62 5.20 11.27 4.32
N TYR A 63 6.45 11.20 4.70
CA TYR A 63 6.97 11.82 5.90
C TYR A 63 8.03 12.81 5.48
N LYS A 64 7.81 14.08 5.78
CA LYS A 64 8.70 15.17 5.37
C LYS A 64 8.92 15.17 3.85
N GLY A 65 7.85 14.89 3.11
CA GLY A 65 7.89 14.94 1.66
C GLY A 65 8.44 13.70 0.97
N ILE A 66 8.82 12.68 1.72
CA ILE A 66 9.43 11.47 1.16
C ILE A 66 8.49 10.28 1.39
N ILE A 67 8.27 9.48 0.35
CA ILE A 67 7.42 8.31 0.48
C ILE A 67 8.02 7.36 1.50
N SER A 68 7.25 7.04 2.54
CA SER A 68 7.72 6.28 3.68
C SER A 68 6.76 5.16 4.07
N GLY A 69 5.76 4.89 3.25
CA GLY A 69 4.83 3.80 3.52
C GLY A 69 3.81 3.69 2.43
N SER A 70 2.98 2.65 2.51
CA SER A 70 1.94 2.43 1.51
C SER A 70 0.77 1.67 2.07
N ILE A 71 -0.31 1.67 1.30
CA ILE A 71 -1.43 0.78 1.50
C ILE A 71 -2.05 0.56 0.13
N GLN A 72 -2.48 -0.66 -0.16
CA GLN A 72 -3.18 -0.96 -1.40
C GLN A 72 -4.60 -1.40 -1.07
N VAL A 73 -5.54 -0.95 -1.89
CA VAL A 73 -6.92 -1.44 -1.83
C VAL A 73 -7.12 -2.30 -3.06
N VAL A 74 -7.48 -3.56 -2.86
CA VAL A 74 -7.68 -4.51 -3.96
C VAL A 74 -9.17 -4.83 -4.02
N THR A 75 -9.78 -4.54 -5.18
CA THR A 75 -11.21 -4.77 -5.36
C THR A 75 -11.42 -6.08 -6.10
N PHE A 76 -12.62 -6.65 -5.93
CA PHE A 76 -12.97 -7.88 -6.61
C PHE A 76 -13.59 -7.62 -7.97
N SER A 77 -13.55 -8.63 -8.83
CA SER A 77 -14.24 -8.59 -10.09
C SER A 77 -15.74 -8.50 -9.85
N SER A 78 -16.44 -7.82 -10.73
CA SER A 78 -17.88 -7.63 -10.60
C SER A 78 -18.70 -8.84 -11.02
N THR A 79 -18.07 -9.96 -11.37
CA THR A 79 -18.83 -11.14 -11.80
C THR A 79 -19.57 -11.83 -10.65
N ASN A 80 -19.21 -11.50 -9.42
CA ASN A 80 -19.87 -12.04 -8.24
C ASN A 80 -20.48 -10.89 -7.47
N GLU A 81 -21.80 -10.81 -7.37
CA GLU A 81 -22.47 -9.71 -6.70
C GLU A 81 -21.99 -9.49 -5.28
N ALA A 82 -21.74 -10.57 -4.54
CA ALA A 82 -21.29 -10.44 -3.16
C ALA A 82 -19.91 -9.80 -3.10
N ALA A 83 -19.09 -10.01 -4.13
CA ALA A 83 -17.73 -9.52 -4.12
C ALA A 83 -17.61 -8.04 -4.49
N ILE A 84 -18.61 -7.48 -5.16
CA ILE A 84 -18.49 -6.08 -5.59
C ILE A 84 -18.53 -5.10 -4.42
N PHE A 85 -18.92 -5.57 -3.24
CA PHE A 85 -18.96 -4.72 -2.05
C PHE A 85 -17.80 -5.01 -1.09
N ARG A 86 -16.81 -5.76 -1.53
CA ARG A 86 -15.72 -6.20 -0.66
C ARG A 86 -14.39 -5.82 -1.27
N VAL A 87 -13.45 -5.43 -0.41
CA VAL A 87 -12.09 -5.09 -0.83
C VAL A 87 -11.11 -5.70 0.15
N PHE A 88 -9.88 -5.93 -0.32
CA PHE A 88 -8.78 -6.34 0.53
C PHE A 88 -7.82 -5.17 0.72
N ILE A 89 -7.26 -5.09 1.90
CA ILE A 89 -6.17 -4.15 2.18
C ILE A 89 -4.87 -4.95 2.11
N ASP A 90 -3.91 -4.46 1.35
CA ASP A 90 -2.66 -5.18 1.13
C ASP A 90 -1.48 -4.22 1.24
N THR A 91 -0.29 -4.75 1.47
CA THR A 91 0.98 -4.01 1.57
C THR A 91 0.88 -2.73 2.41
N HIS A 92 0.25 -2.85 3.59
CA HIS A 92 0.10 -1.72 4.50
C HIS A 92 1.32 -1.69 5.42
N PHE A 93 2.20 -0.74 5.20
CA PHE A 93 3.42 -0.64 6.00
C PHE A 93 3.89 0.80 6.13
N VAL A 94 4.75 1.04 7.11
CA VAL A 94 5.43 2.31 7.30
C VAL A 94 6.90 2.00 7.57
N ALA A 95 7.80 2.71 6.89
CA ALA A 95 9.23 2.53 7.10
C ALA A 95 9.62 2.94 8.52
N THR A 96 10.73 2.40 9.01
CA THR A 96 11.14 2.62 10.39
C THR A 96 11.34 4.10 10.73
N TRP A 97 11.85 4.88 9.78
CA TRP A 97 12.14 6.29 10.04
C TRP A 97 10.88 7.15 10.17
N ALA A 98 9.72 6.62 9.78
CA ALA A 98 8.47 7.38 9.82
C ALA A 98 7.48 6.85 10.83
N ARG A 99 7.89 5.89 11.65
CA ARG A 99 6.98 5.29 12.63
C ARG A 99 6.76 6.22 13.81
N GLY A 100 5.61 6.09 14.45
CA GLY A 100 5.31 6.87 15.63
C GLY A 100 4.65 8.20 15.35
N TYR A 101 4.37 8.51 14.09
CA TYR A 101 3.77 9.79 13.72
C TYR A 101 2.33 9.64 13.22
N GLY A 102 1.77 8.43 13.27
CA GLY A 102 0.38 8.22 12.86
C GLY A 102 0.20 7.98 11.37
N LEU A 103 1.29 7.75 10.62
CA LEU A 103 1.18 7.58 9.18
C LEU A 103 0.40 6.32 8.81
N ALA A 104 0.59 5.22 9.54
CA ALA A 104 -0.13 3.99 9.25
C ALA A 104 -1.65 4.19 9.38
N LYS A 105 -2.06 4.92 10.41
CA LYS A 105 -3.47 5.22 10.63
C LYS A 105 -4.01 6.12 9.53
N LEU A 106 -3.23 7.10 9.13
CA LEU A 106 -3.64 8.02 8.08
C LEU A 106 -3.83 7.29 6.75
N LEU A 107 -2.93 6.34 6.45
CA LEU A 107 -3.05 5.52 5.25
C LEU A 107 -4.34 4.69 5.28
N LEU A 108 -4.61 4.07 6.43
CA LEU A 108 -5.82 3.25 6.55
C LEU A 108 -7.07 4.10 6.39
N GLU A 109 -7.07 5.29 6.98
CA GLU A 109 -8.21 6.20 6.86
C GLU A 109 -8.44 6.61 5.41
N ALA A 110 -7.35 6.88 4.67
CA ALA A 110 -7.49 7.25 3.26
C ALA A 110 -8.11 6.10 2.46
N ALA A 111 -7.67 4.88 2.73
CA ALA A 111 -8.20 3.71 2.04
C ALA A 111 -9.68 3.52 2.38
N GLN A 112 -10.05 3.67 3.64
CA GLN A 112 -11.43 3.51 4.06
C GLN A 112 -12.33 4.58 3.45
N ASN A 113 -11.85 5.83 3.39
CA ASN A 113 -12.62 6.91 2.79
C ASN A 113 -12.86 6.67 1.31
N GLU A 114 -11.85 6.15 0.61
CA GLU A 114 -12.03 5.85 -0.81
C GLU A 114 -13.05 4.73 -1.00
N CYS A 115 -13.02 3.73 -0.13
CA CYS A 115 -13.99 2.64 -0.19
C CYS A 115 -15.41 3.16 0.01
N LYS A 116 -15.59 4.08 0.96
CA LYS A 116 -16.90 4.67 1.21
C LYS A 116 -17.38 5.46 0.00
N LYS A 117 -16.49 6.22 -0.62
CA LYS A 117 -16.85 7.02 -1.78
C LYS A 117 -17.31 6.15 -2.94
N LYS A 118 -16.80 4.92 -3.02
CA LYS A 118 -17.16 4.00 -4.09
C LYS A 118 -18.19 2.96 -3.64
N ASN A 119 -18.80 3.19 -2.48
CA ASN A 119 -19.90 2.35 -1.97
C ASN A 119 -19.51 0.91 -1.63
N TYR A 120 -18.26 0.69 -1.26
CA TYR A 120 -17.87 -0.61 -0.73
C TYR A 120 -18.19 -0.64 0.75
N THR A 121 -18.92 -1.65 1.19
CA THR A 121 -19.42 -1.73 2.56
C THR A 121 -18.60 -2.65 3.45
N HIS A 122 -17.74 -3.49 2.86
CA HIS A 122 -16.93 -4.43 3.64
C HIS A 122 -15.49 -4.28 3.27
N VAL A 123 -14.64 -4.13 4.27
CA VAL A 123 -13.19 -4.02 4.07
C VAL A 123 -12.54 -5.18 4.80
N ILE A 124 -11.80 -6.00 4.08
CA ILE A 124 -11.11 -7.15 4.64
C ILE A 124 -9.63 -6.82 4.74
N LEU A 125 -9.11 -6.82 5.95
CA LEU A 125 -7.70 -6.53 6.17
C LEU A 125 -6.90 -7.81 5.99
N ASP A 126 -5.91 -7.78 5.11
CA ASP A 126 -5.05 -8.92 4.90
C ASP A 126 -3.91 -8.81 5.91
N VAL A 127 -3.90 -9.72 6.88
CA VAL A 127 -2.91 -9.66 7.96
C VAL A 127 -1.84 -10.72 7.84
N ARG A 128 -1.65 -11.23 6.65
CA ARG A 128 -0.71 -12.33 6.51
C ARG A 128 0.71 -11.96 6.93
N GLU A 129 1.04 -10.70 6.82
CA GLU A 129 2.35 -10.37 7.20
C GLU A 129 2.50 -10.02 8.61
N THR A 130 1.62 -9.89 9.27
CA THR A 130 1.67 -9.60 10.50
C THR A 130 2.65 -9.72 11.28
N GLN A 131 2.99 -9.46 11.73
CA GLN A 131 3.92 -9.49 12.47
C GLN A 131 3.68 -9.01 13.58
N GLN A 132 3.73 -9.13 14.25
CA GLN A 132 3.56 -8.68 15.28
C GLN A 132 4.02 -8.44 15.85
#